data_de82e5097f0c57bcb013410933f306c0
#
_entry.id   de82e5097f0c57bcb013410933f306c0
#
_cell.length_a   1.000
_cell.length_b   1.000
_cell.length_c   1.000
_cell.angle_alpha   90.00
_cell.angle_beta   90.00
_cell.angle_gamma   90.00
#
_symmetry.space_group_name_H-M   'P 1'
#
loop_
_entity.id
_entity.type
_entity.pdbx_description
1 polymer ?
#
loop_
_entity_poly.entity_id
_entity_poly.type
_entity_poly.pdbx_seq_one_letter_code
_entity_poly.pdbx_strand_id
1 'polypeptide(L)'
;MILLLGASGYIGQAFARELQRRQWPFQPLSRTEADYTRFDVLLEFLKKHKPAFLVNAAGYTGKPNVDACEVARADTLAGNTLLPQTLAQACAVSAIPWGHVSSGCIYSGAKVTSKGQTHTEKDLTRPDLRPLVEGSPDAIHGFTETDPPNFTFRDPPCSFYSGTKALGEEAIAGIGQSYIWRLRIPFDEFDSARNYLSKVQRYEKVYDNVNSISHRADFAAACLDLWERRAQFGIYNVTNPGFITTRQVVDLVEQILKPARRFEFWQNDTEFYRKAAKTPRSNCVLDVSKLLATGVKIRPVLEALDNSLRNWKPE
;
A
#
# COMPACT_ATOMS: atom_id res chain seq x y z
N MET A 1 11.53 16.74 16.00
CA MET A 1 11.80 16.59 14.55
C MET A 1 11.50 15.17 14.13
N ILE A 2 10.88 14.97 12.97
CA ILE A 2 10.61 13.65 12.36
C ILE A 2 11.71 13.36 11.34
N LEU A 3 12.24 12.14 11.32
CA LEU A 3 13.18 11.68 10.31
C LEU A 3 12.40 10.95 9.21
N LEU A 4 12.57 11.37 7.94
CA LEU A 4 11.84 10.78 6.80
C LEU A 4 12.81 10.08 5.83
N LEU A 5 12.73 8.75 5.74
CA LEU A 5 13.47 7.94 4.77
C LEU A 5 12.62 7.73 3.52
N GLY A 6 13.26 7.76 2.34
CA GLY A 6 12.58 7.59 1.07
C GLY A 6 11.74 8.80 0.63
N ALA A 7 12.06 10.01 1.08
CA ALA A 7 11.32 11.25 0.81
C ALA A 7 11.13 11.56 -0.69
N SER A 8 12.08 11.17 -1.55
CA SER A 8 11.99 11.35 -3.01
C SER A 8 11.05 10.34 -3.71
N GLY A 9 10.65 9.27 -3.01
CA GLY A 9 9.74 8.25 -3.53
C GLY A 9 8.28 8.72 -3.59
N TYR A 10 7.45 8.00 -4.37
CA TYR A 10 6.04 8.36 -4.58
C TYR A 10 5.25 8.54 -3.26
N ILE A 11 5.43 7.65 -2.31
CA ILE A 11 4.78 7.74 -0.99
C ILE A 11 5.54 8.70 -0.05
N GLY A 12 6.87 8.73 -0.10
CA GLY A 12 7.66 9.65 0.71
C GLY A 12 7.34 11.12 0.44
N GLN A 13 7.07 11.49 -0.81
CA GLN A 13 6.61 12.84 -1.18
C GLN A 13 5.26 13.20 -0.54
N ALA A 14 4.34 12.24 -0.36
CA ALA A 14 3.08 12.49 0.33
C ALA A 14 3.31 12.79 1.83
N PHE A 15 4.19 12.02 2.48
CA PHE A 15 4.60 12.33 3.86
C PHE A 15 5.27 13.70 3.96
N ALA A 16 6.19 14.04 3.05
CA ALA A 16 6.85 15.34 3.07
C ALA A 16 5.85 16.51 2.95
N ARG A 17 4.90 16.41 2.00
CA ARG A 17 3.84 17.43 1.83
C ARG A 17 2.96 17.53 3.06
N GLU A 18 2.58 16.42 3.66
CA GLU A 18 1.71 16.41 4.84
C GLU A 18 2.43 16.95 6.08
N LEU A 19 3.70 16.64 6.26
CA LEU A 19 4.54 17.21 7.32
C LEU A 19 4.71 18.73 7.15
N GLN A 20 4.89 19.21 5.92
CA GLN A 20 4.92 20.65 5.60
C GLN A 20 3.57 21.31 5.90
N ARG A 21 2.45 20.70 5.49
CA ARG A 21 1.10 21.22 5.74
C ARG A 21 0.81 21.34 7.26
N ARG A 22 1.30 20.40 8.07
CA ARG A 22 1.20 20.43 9.54
C ARG A 22 2.21 21.37 10.19
N GLN A 23 3.15 21.91 9.43
CA GLN A 23 4.28 22.68 9.96
C GLN A 23 5.11 21.89 11.00
N TRP A 24 5.16 20.58 10.85
CA TRP A 24 5.96 19.72 11.70
C TRP A 24 7.40 19.70 11.21
N PRO A 25 8.39 19.94 12.09
CA PRO A 25 9.78 19.90 11.70
C PRO A 25 10.19 18.48 11.31
N PHE A 26 10.71 18.31 10.10
CA PHE A 26 11.21 17.04 9.61
C PHE A 26 12.50 17.19 8.81
N GLN A 27 13.28 16.12 8.78
CA GLN A 27 14.50 16.00 7.98
C GLN A 27 14.35 14.81 7.04
N PRO A 28 14.37 15.02 5.71
CA PRO A 28 14.59 13.93 4.77
C PRO A 28 16.02 13.41 4.94
N LEU A 29 16.21 12.10 5.00
CA LEU A 29 17.53 11.49 5.03
C LEU A 29 17.75 10.67 3.76
N SER A 30 18.81 11.00 3.03
CA SER A 30 19.26 10.24 1.87
C SER A 30 20.39 9.26 2.24
N ARG A 31 20.55 8.20 1.43
CA ARG A 31 21.68 7.25 1.61
C ARG A 31 23.04 7.85 1.34
N THR A 32 23.10 8.94 0.59
CA THR A 32 24.36 9.69 0.37
C THR A 32 24.77 10.53 1.57
N GLU A 33 23.81 10.95 2.39
CA GLU A 33 24.07 11.69 3.62
C GLU A 33 24.44 10.74 4.77
N ALA A 34 23.67 9.68 4.94
CA ALA A 34 24.00 8.56 5.83
C ALA A 34 23.42 7.28 5.25
N ASP A 35 24.25 6.27 5.04
CA ASP A 35 23.78 4.98 4.52
C ASP A 35 22.99 4.23 5.59
N TYR A 36 21.70 4.55 5.69
CA TYR A 36 20.77 3.96 6.64
C TYR A 36 20.46 2.48 6.37
N THR A 37 21.05 1.87 5.33
CA THR A 37 21.00 0.42 5.13
C THR A 37 22.00 -0.32 6.02
N ARG A 38 22.96 0.41 6.58
CA ARG A 38 23.96 -0.10 7.52
C ARG A 38 23.55 0.24 8.95
N PHE A 39 23.49 -0.80 9.78
CA PHE A 39 23.07 -0.67 11.18
C PHE A 39 23.92 0.31 11.99
N ASP A 40 25.25 0.19 11.88
CA ASP A 40 26.22 1.03 12.60
C ASP A 40 26.06 2.52 12.24
N VAL A 41 25.98 2.83 10.95
CA VAL A 41 25.79 4.20 10.44
C VAL A 41 24.47 4.80 10.89
N LEU A 42 23.37 4.03 10.74
CA LEU A 42 22.07 4.48 11.17
C LEU A 42 21.99 4.69 12.68
N LEU A 43 22.53 3.76 13.47
CA LEU A 43 22.53 3.85 14.94
C LEU A 43 23.29 5.10 15.42
N GLU A 44 24.45 5.37 14.86
CA GLU A 44 25.22 6.59 15.16
C GLU A 44 24.42 7.85 14.82
N PHE A 45 23.80 7.88 13.63
CA PHE A 45 22.95 8.98 13.20
C PHE A 45 21.78 9.21 14.18
N LEU A 46 21.06 8.15 14.56
CA LEU A 46 19.93 8.23 15.48
C LEU A 46 20.33 8.71 16.87
N LYS A 47 21.47 8.22 17.41
CA LYS A 47 22.01 8.66 18.70
C LYS A 47 22.40 10.13 18.70
N LYS A 48 22.95 10.61 17.59
CA LYS A 48 23.37 12.02 17.42
C LYS A 48 22.19 12.97 17.29
N HIS A 49 21.21 12.62 16.43
CA HIS A 49 20.12 13.53 16.06
C HIS A 49 18.86 13.38 16.92
N LYS A 50 18.66 12.23 17.56
CA LYS A 50 17.54 11.91 18.47
C LYS A 50 16.18 12.36 17.93
N PRO A 51 15.76 11.91 16.73
CA PRO A 51 14.47 12.29 16.20
C PRO A 51 13.34 11.76 17.12
N ALA A 52 12.26 12.52 17.23
CA ALA A 52 11.09 12.10 18.01
C ALA A 52 10.33 10.92 17.38
N PHE A 53 10.45 10.78 16.06
CA PHE A 53 9.82 9.72 15.29
C PHE A 53 10.57 9.51 13.97
N LEU A 54 10.59 8.28 13.46
CA LEU A 54 11.13 7.94 12.15
C LEU A 54 10.03 7.40 11.24
N VAL A 55 9.92 7.92 10.02
CA VAL A 55 9.04 7.40 8.97
C VAL A 55 9.88 6.72 7.90
N ASN A 56 9.65 5.43 7.67
CA ASN A 56 10.25 4.70 6.57
C ASN A 56 9.28 4.53 5.41
N ALA A 57 9.41 5.36 4.38
CA ALA A 57 8.77 5.22 3.08
C ALA A 57 9.72 4.69 2.00
N ALA A 58 10.95 4.27 2.38
CA ALA A 58 11.88 3.61 1.48
C ALA A 58 11.54 2.12 1.33
N GLY A 59 11.79 1.60 0.15
CA GLY A 59 11.56 0.20 -0.22
C GLY A 59 11.80 -0.01 -1.71
N TYR A 60 11.64 -1.23 -2.19
CA TYR A 60 11.81 -1.59 -3.59
C TYR A 60 10.49 -2.12 -4.19
N THR A 61 10.02 -1.52 -5.27
CA THR A 61 8.74 -1.87 -5.90
C THR A 61 8.88 -2.26 -7.39
N GLY A 62 10.13 -2.36 -7.89
CA GLY A 62 10.40 -2.60 -9.31
C GLY A 62 10.06 -1.40 -10.21
N LYS A 63 10.60 -1.43 -11.43
CA LYS A 63 10.28 -0.49 -12.52
C LYS A 63 10.19 -1.27 -13.83
N PRO A 64 9.16 -1.15 -14.64
CA PRO A 64 8.01 -0.23 -14.51
C PRO A 64 6.95 -0.72 -13.48
N ASN A 65 6.96 -1.99 -13.11
CA ASN A 65 6.00 -2.60 -12.20
C ASN A 65 6.65 -3.75 -11.39
N VAL A 66 5.85 -4.50 -10.63
CA VAL A 66 6.31 -5.59 -9.74
C VAL A 66 6.95 -6.78 -10.47
N ASP A 67 6.75 -6.94 -11.78
CA ASP A 67 7.42 -8.02 -12.55
C ASP A 67 8.94 -7.87 -12.52
N ALA A 68 9.46 -6.65 -12.42
CA ALA A 68 10.89 -6.41 -12.27
C ALA A 68 11.47 -6.97 -10.96
N CYS A 69 10.66 -7.16 -9.94
CA CYS A 69 11.08 -7.76 -8.67
C CYS A 69 11.43 -9.25 -8.82
N GLU A 70 10.88 -9.94 -9.82
CA GLU A 70 11.20 -11.34 -10.10
C GLU A 70 12.63 -11.52 -10.61
N VAL A 71 13.18 -10.48 -11.22
CA VAL A 71 14.56 -10.46 -11.75
C VAL A 71 15.50 -9.79 -10.73
N ALA A 72 15.14 -8.63 -10.19
CA ALA A 72 15.93 -7.88 -9.22
C ALA A 72 15.70 -8.39 -7.79
N ARG A 73 15.86 -9.69 -7.56
CA ARG A 73 15.52 -10.35 -6.28
C ARG A 73 16.36 -9.83 -5.11
N ALA A 74 17.66 -9.61 -5.32
CA ALA A 74 18.56 -9.10 -4.29
C ALA A 74 18.13 -7.70 -3.82
N ASP A 75 17.87 -6.78 -4.74
CA ASP A 75 17.41 -5.42 -4.41
C ASP A 75 16.04 -5.44 -3.75
N THR A 76 15.15 -6.34 -4.21
CA THR A 76 13.81 -6.49 -3.65
C THR A 76 13.87 -6.99 -2.21
N LEU A 77 14.69 -8.00 -1.93
CA LEU A 77 14.91 -8.53 -0.59
C LEU A 77 15.57 -7.47 0.31
N ALA A 78 16.63 -6.83 -0.19
CA ALA A 78 17.34 -5.79 0.54
C ALA A 78 16.41 -4.64 0.94
N GLY A 79 15.60 -4.13 0.00
CA GLY A 79 14.72 -2.98 0.25
C GLY A 79 13.47 -3.29 1.07
N ASN A 80 12.92 -4.51 0.97
CA ASN A 80 11.63 -4.84 1.57
C ASN A 80 11.72 -5.70 2.83
N THR A 81 12.85 -6.36 3.08
CA THR A 81 13.06 -7.23 4.24
C THR A 81 14.24 -6.77 5.10
N LEU A 82 15.43 -6.65 4.52
CA LEU A 82 16.63 -6.33 5.30
C LEU A 82 16.64 -4.89 5.79
N LEU A 83 16.24 -3.94 4.95
CA LEU A 83 16.15 -2.53 5.38
C LEU A 83 15.19 -2.33 6.57
N PRO A 84 13.91 -2.75 6.53
CA PRO A 84 13.04 -2.61 7.70
C PRO A 84 13.57 -3.33 8.93
N GLN A 85 14.24 -4.48 8.81
CA GLN A 85 14.88 -5.16 9.94
C GLN A 85 16.00 -4.30 10.55
N THR A 86 16.89 -3.74 9.73
CA THR A 86 17.96 -2.84 10.17
C THR A 86 17.39 -1.62 10.92
N LEU A 87 16.31 -1.03 10.38
CA LEU A 87 15.62 0.11 10.99
C LEU A 87 15.02 -0.28 12.34
N ALA A 88 14.32 -1.41 12.42
CA ALA A 88 13.72 -1.90 13.66
C ALA A 88 14.76 -2.06 14.77
N GLN A 89 15.89 -2.69 14.48
CA GLN A 89 16.97 -2.89 15.43
C GLN A 89 17.58 -1.56 15.89
N ALA A 90 17.93 -0.67 14.96
CA ALA A 90 18.52 0.62 15.29
C ALA A 90 17.57 1.52 16.08
N CYS A 91 16.28 1.54 15.71
CA CYS A 91 15.24 2.27 16.44
C CYS A 91 15.01 1.70 17.85
N ALA A 92 15.00 0.37 18.00
CA ALA A 92 14.84 -0.28 19.31
C ALA A 92 16.02 0.06 20.24
N VAL A 93 17.27 -0.05 19.77
CA VAL A 93 18.46 0.30 20.53
C VAL A 93 18.51 1.78 20.92
N SER A 94 17.98 2.66 20.06
CA SER A 94 17.95 4.11 20.29
C SER A 94 16.69 4.58 21.03
N ALA A 95 15.75 3.67 21.36
CA ALA A 95 14.45 3.97 21.93
C ALA A 95 13.63 5.00 21.10
N ILE A 96 13.77 4.96 19.75
CA ILE A 96 13.07 5.86 18.84
C ILE A 96 11.86 5.11 18.26
N PRO A 97 10.62 5.60 18.46
CA PRO A 97 9.45 5.05 17.82
C PRO A 97 9.47 5.34 16.31
N TRP A 98 8.90 4.44 15.52
CA TRP A 98 8.95 4.57 14.07
C TRP A 98 7.74 3.96 13.37
N GLY A 99 7.58 4.31 12.10
CA GLY A 99 6.53 3.77 11.25
C GLY A 99 7.09 3.30 9.91
N HIS A 100 6.60 2.14 9.44
CA HIS A 100 7.03 1.50 8.20
C HIS A 100 5.89 1.37 7.20
N VAL A 101 6.11 1.84 5.98
CA VAL A 101 5.19 1.63 4.85
C VAL A 101 5.35 0.20 4.32
N SER A 102 4.44 -0.66 4.75
CA SER A 102 4.28 -2.02 4.23
C SER A 102 3.23 -2.05 3.12
N SER A 103 2.70 -3.22 2.79
CA SER A 103 1.73 -3.37 1.70
C SER A 103 0.71 -4.46 1.98
N GLY A 104 -0.55 -4.19 1.66
CA GLY A 104 -1.61 -5.21 1.65
C GLY A 104 -1.47 -6.26 0.53
N CYS A 105 -0.43 -6.17 -0.31
CA CYS A 105 -0.17 -7.17 -1.34
C CYS A 105 0.20 -8.57 -0.81
N ILE A 106 0.28 -8.71 0.50
CA ILE A 106 0.47 -10.01 1.18
C ILE A 106 -0.82 -10.82 1.29
N TYR A 107 -1.93 -10.23 0.84
CA TYR A 107 -3.24 -10.89 0.75
C TYR A 107 -3.71 -11.02 -0.71
N SER A 108 -4.58 -12.00 -0.96
CA SER A 108 -5.37 -12.15 -2.19
C SER A 108 -6.80 -12.54 -1.86
N GLY A 109 -7.77 -11.85 -2.49
CA GLY A 109 -9.20 -12.07 -2.29
C GLY A 109 -9.82 -11.29 -1.15
N ALA A 110 -10.87 -11.85 -0.59
CA ALA A 110 -11.60 -11.33 0.57
C ALA A 110 -12.31 -12.48 1.31
N LYS A 111 -12.85 -12.19 2.46
CA LYS A 111 -13.79 -13.09 3.14
C LYS A 111 -15.20 -12.82 2.59
N VAL A 112 -15.86 -13.86 2.11
CA VAL A 112 -17.20 -13.77 1.49
C VAL A 112 -18.20 -14.50 2.35
N THR A 113 -19.29 -13.84 2.72
CA THR A 113 -20.41 -14.45 3.42
C THR A 113 -21.49 -14.82 2.41
N SER A 114 -21.73 -16.11 2.26
CA SER A 114 -22.79 -16.66 1.41
C SER A 114 -23.53 -17.76 2.15
N LYS A 115 -24.85 -17.75 2.09
CA LYS A 115 -25.74 -18.74 2.77
C LYS A 115 -25.41 -18.91 4.27
N GLY A 116 -25.06 -17.81 4.95
CA GLY A 116 -24.75 -17.81 6.38
C GLY A 116 -23.37 -18.36 6.75
N GLN A 117 -22.51 -18.67 5.78
CA GLN A 117 -21.13 -19.12 6.01
C GLN A 117 -20.14 -18.11 5.43
N THR A 118 -19.08 -17.84 6.18
CA THR A 118 -17.99 -16.98 5.72
C THR A 118 -16.77 -17.83 5.37
N HIS A 119 -16.24 -17.64 4.17
CA HIS A 119 -15.03 -18.31 3.69
C HIS A 119 -14.12 -17.33 2.95
N THR A 120 -12.85 -17.67 2.80
CA THR A 120 -11.92 -16.88 1.98
C THR A 120 -12.06 -17.26 0.52
N GLU A 121 -12.33 -16.26 -0.32
CA GLU A 121 -12.35 -16.38 -1.77
C GLU A 121 -11.19 -15.57 -2.36
N LYS A 122 -10.32 -16.22 -3.13
CA LYS A 122 -9.15 -15.59 -3.73
C LYS A 122 -9.46 -14.89 -5.07
N ASP A 123 -10.47 -15.36 -5.78
CA ASP A 123 -10.91 -14.82 -7.07
C ASP A 123 -12.30 -14.17 -6.94
N LEU A 124 -12.31 -12.88 -6.69
CA LEU A 124 -13.53 -12.08 -6.58
C LEU A 124 -14.13 -11.71 -7.96
N THR A 125 -13.48 -12.07 -9.06
CA THR A 125 -13.95 -11.79 -10.43
C THR A 125 -14.81 -12.91 -10.99
N ARG A 126 -14.96 -14.00 -10.28
CA ARG A 126 -15.81 -15.12 -10.67
C ARG A 126 -17.23 -14.64 -10.99
N PRO A 127 -17.85 -15.14 -12.09
CA PRO A 127 -19.18 -14.69 -12.52
C PRO A 127 -20.27 -14.87 -11.46
N ASP A 128 -20.17 -15.91 -10.62
CA ASP A 128 -21.12 -16.19 -9.53
C ASP A 128 -20.99 -15.25 -8.33
N LEU A 129 -19.82 -14.62 -8.14
CA LEU A 129 -19.57 -13.65 -7.07
C LEU A 129 -19.84 -12.22 -7.48
N ARG A 130 -19.87 -11.94 -8.79
CA ARG A 130 -20.07 -10.59 -9.30
C ARG A 130 -21.33 -9.89 -8.78
N PRO A 131 -22.50 -10.56 -8.73
CA PRO A 131 -23.70 -9.97 -8.13
C PRO A 131 -23.54 -9.60 -6.65
N LEU A 132 -22.72 -10.34 -5.88
CA LEU A 132 -22.42 -10.01 -4.48
C LEU A 132 -21.51 -8.79 -4.40
N VAL A 133 -20.45 -8.73 -5.21
CA VAL A 133 -19.49 -7.62 -5.23
C VAL A 133 -20.18 -6.31 -5.63
N GLU A 134 -21.09 -6.35 -6.62
CA GLU A 134 -21.75 -5.16 -7.16
C GLU A 134 -23.03 -4.79 -6.41
N GLY A 135 -23.77 -5.75 -5.89
CA GLY A 135 -25.12 -5.55 -5.33
C GLY A 135 -25.26 -5.79 -3.82
N SER A 136 -24.29 -6.43 -3.19
CA SER A 136 -24.33 -6.75 -1.75
C SER A 136 -22.94 -6.59 -1.12
N PRO A 137 -22.39 -5.36 -1.11
CA PRO A 137 -21.04 -5.14 -0.62
C PRO A 137 -20.84 -5.58 0.85
N ASP A 138 -21.89 -5.61 1.65
CA ASP A 138 -21.86 -6.09 3.04
C ASP A 138 -21.58 -7.60 3.16
N ALA A 139 -21.68 -8.35 2.07
CA ALA A 139 -21.28 -9.75 2.02
C ALA A 139 -19.77 -9.96 1.80
N ILE A 140 -19.04 -8.89 1.48
CA ILE A 140 -17.60 -8.89 1.21
C ILE A 140 -16.88 -8.24 2.39
N HIS A 141 -16.08 -9.03 3.11
CA HIS A 141 -15.34 -8.54 4.27
C HIS A 141 -13.84 -8.53 3.97
N GLY A 142 -13.17 -7.43 4.29
CA GLY A 142 -11.73 -7.29 4.15
C GLY A 142 -10.95 -8.17 5.14
N PHE A 143 -9.67 -8.40 4.81
CA PHE A 143 -8.74 -8.98 5.78
C PHE A 143 -8.39 -7.94 6.84
N THR A 144 -8.51 -8.35 8.08
CA THR A 144 -8.07 -7.58 9.26
C THR A 144 -6.56 -7.72 9.45
N GLU A 145 -6.00 -6.96 10.37
CA GLU A 145 -4.58 -7.06 10.72
C GLU A 145 -4.19 -8.38 11.41
N THR A 146 -5.17 -9.09 11.95
CA THR A 146 -5.00 -10.38 12.62
C THR A 146 -5.22 -11.58 11.72
N ASP A 147 -5.79 -11.39 10.55
CA ASP A 147 -5.92 -12.47 9.56
C ASP A 147 -4.53 -12.88 9.05
N PRO A 148 -4.22 -14.18 8.95
CA PRO A 148 -2.93 -14.62 8.41
C PRO A 148 -2.80 -14.22 6.94
N PRO A 149 -1.65 -13.66 6.50
CA PRO A 149 -1.38 -13.42 5.10
C PRO A 149 -1.49 -14.70 4.27
N ASN A 150 -2.13 -14.61 3.10
CA ASN A 150 -2.42 -15.75 2.22
C ASN A 150 -1.85 -15.61 0.79
N PHE A 151 -0.93 -14.65 0.58
CA PHE A 151 -0.24 -14.41 -0.69
C PHE A 151 1.23 -14.12 -0.43
N THR A 152 1.95 -15.14 0.06
CA THR A 152 3.30 -15.07 0.59
C THR A 152 4.15 -16.22 0.06
N PHE A 153 5.45 -16.27 0.39
CA PHE A 153 6.31 -17.42 0.08
C PHE A 153 5.83 -18.73 0.72
N ARG A 154 5.06 -18.65 1.81
CA ARG A 154 4.48 -19.83 2.49
C ARG A 154 3.17 -20.28 1.85
N ASP A 155 2.48 -19.35 1.18
CA ASP A 155 1.19 -19.59 0.51
C ASP A 155 1.28 -19.24 -0.99
N PRO A 156 1.99 -20.05 -1.78
CA PRO A 156 2.14 -19.82 -3.21
C PRO A 156 0.81 -20.10 -3.96
N PRO A 157 0.60 -19.51 -5.15
CA PRO A 157 1.54 -18.62 -5.83
C PRO A 157 1.51 -17.20 -5.28
N CYS A 158 2.68 -16.54 -5.23
CA CYS A 158 2.78 -15.12 -4.91
C CYS A 158 3.85 -14.44 -5.79
N SER A 159 3.84 -13.11 -5.86
CA SER A 159 4.97 -12.38 -6.44
C SER A 159 6.15 -12.33 -5.46
N PHE A 160 7.37 -12.24 -6.00
CA PHE A 160 8.55 -12.06 -5.15
C PHE A 160 8.44 -10.78 -4.29
N TYR A 161 7.85 -9.72 -4.85
CA TYR A 161 7.52 -8.50 -4.11
C TYR A 161 6.64 -8.77 -2.88
N SER A 162 5.55 -9.50 -3.07
CA SER A 162 4.61 -9.83 -1.97
C SER A 162 5.26 -10.68 -0.90
N GLY A 163 6.01 -11.71 -1.31
CA GLY A 163 6.75 -12.57 -0.39
C GLY A 163 7.77 -11.79 0.44
N THR A 164 8.52 -10.85 -0.17
CA THR A 164 9.50 -10.03 0.57
C THR A 164 8.85 -9.01 1.49
N LYS A 165 7.66 -8.48 1.15
CA LYS A 165 6.90 -7.61 2.05
C LYS A 165 6.38 -8.36 3.27
N ALA A 166 5.84 -9.57 3.09
CA ALA A 166 5.42 -10.41 4.21
C ALA A 166 6.60 -10.78 5.11
N LEU A 167 7.72 -11.21 4.53
CA LEU A 167 8.94 -11.51 5.27
C LEU A 167 9.50 -10.29 6.01
N GLY A 168 9.36 -9.08 5.43
CA GLY A 168 9.71 -7.82 6.10
C GLY A 168 8.87 -7.55 7.34
N GLU A 169 7.57 -7.77 7.29
CA GLU A 169 6.70 -7.64 8.46
C GLU A 169 7.06 -8.67 9.56
N GLU A 170 7.33 -9.92 9.16
CA GLU A 170 7.79 -10.96 10.10
C GLU A 170 9.13 -10.60 10.76
N ALA A 171 10.08 -10.05 9.99
CA ALA A 171 11.40 -9.69 10.47
C ALA A 171 11.41 -8.54 11.49
N ILE A 172 10.35 -7.73 11.53
CA ILE A 172 10.23 -6.60 12.47
C ILE A 172 9.20 -6.82 13.57
N ALA A 173 8.47 -7.94 13.51
CA ALA A 173 7.43 -8.26 14.48
C ALA A 173 7.99 -8.31 15.91
N GLY A 174 7.38 -7.56 16.83
CA GLY A 174 7.77 -7.52 18.24
C GLY A 174 9.07 -6.75 18.53
N ILE A 175 9.69 -6.08 17.55
CA ILE A 175 10.91 -5.29 17.75
C ILE A 175 10.57 -3.82 17.99
N GLY A 176 10.77 -3.34 19.22
CA GLY A 176 10.63 -1.93 19.57
C GLY A 176 9.20 -1.38 19.43
N GLN A 177 9.10 -0.06 19.30
CA GLN A 177 7.84 0.67 19.18
C GLN A 177 7.62 1.04 17.70
N SER A 178 6.81 0.26 16.99
CA SER A 178 6.63 0.44 15.55
C SER A 178 5.17 0.44 15.13
N TYR A 179 4.84 1.27 14.15
CA TYR A 179 3.67 1.14 13.31
C TYR A 179 4.06 0.44 12.01
N ILE A 180 3.27 -0.52 11.56
CA ILE A 180 3.37 -1.15 10.24
C ILE A 180 2.12 -0.75 9.47
N TRP A 181 2.28 0.10 8.44
CA TRP A 181 1.18 0.65 7.67
C TRP A 181 1.04 -0.08 6.33
N ARG A 182 0.02 -0.89 6.19
CA ARG A 182 -0.27 -1.62 4.95
C ARG A 182 -0.99 -0.72 3.96
N LEU A 183 -0.24 -0.24 2.97
CA LEU A 183 -0.71 0.52 1.82
C LEU A 183 -1.26 -0.41 0.74
N ARG A 184 -2.23 0.06 -0.06
CA ARG A 184 -2.73 -0.70 -1.21
C ARG A 184 -2.96 0.20 -2.42
N ILE A 185 -2.41 -0.18 -3.59
CA ILE A 185 -2.62 0.47 -4.92
C ILE A 185 -2.77 2.00 -4.79
N PRO A 186 -1.67 2.75 -4.61
CA PRO A 186 -1.76 4.18 -4.33
C PRO A 186 -2.17 5.00 -5.56
N PHE A 187 -3.01 6.00 -5.32
CA PHE A 187 -3.48 6.95 -6.31
C PHE A 187 -3.58 8.37 -5.73
N ASP A 188 -3.65 9.36 -6.58
CA ASP A 188 -3.97 10.76 -6.29
C ASP A 188 -4.41 11.51 -7.55
N GLU A 189 -4.56 12.83 -7.45
CA GLU A 189 -4.97 13.72 -8.54
C GLU A 189 -3.85 14.10 -9.52
N PHE A 190 -2.59 13.71 -9.26
CA PHE A 190 -1.46 14.10 -10.11
C PHE A 190 -1.11 12.97 -11.08
N ASP A 191 -1.01 13.32 -12.37
CA ASP A 191 -0.53 12.35 -13.36
C ASP A 191 0.91 11.96 -13.07
N SER A 192 1.18 10.67 -12.99
CA SER A 192 2.51 10.12 -12.81
C SER A 192 2.57 8.63 -13.15
N ALA A 193 3.74 8.14 -13.55
CA ALA A 193 3.95 6.73 -13.86
C ALA A 193 3.69 5.77 -12.66
N ARG A 194 3.63 6.30 -11.43
CA ARG A 194 3.35 5.51 -10.21
C ARG A 194 1.89 5.56 -9.79
N ASN A 195 1.13 6.53 -10.26
CA ASN A 195 -0.28 6.69 -9.93
C ASN A 195 -1.13 5.61 -10.60
N TYR A 196 -2.00 4.96 -9.83
CA TYR A 196 -2.91 3.95 -10.35
C TYR A 196 -3.86 4.50 -11.42
N LEU A 197 -4.41 5.70 -11.21
CA LEU A 197 -5.31 6.34 -12.18
C LEU A 197 -4.60 6.64 -13.51
N SER A 198 -3.34 7.07 -13.46
CA SER A 198 -2.51 7.26 -14.67
C SER A 198 -2.27 5.95 -15.41
N LYS A 199 -1.97 4.88 -14.65
CA LYS A 199 -1.75 3.54 -15.24
C LYS A 199 -2.99 3.01 -15.94
N VAL A 200 -4.15 3.09 -15.29
CA VAL A 200 -5.42 2.65 -15.89
C VAL A 200 -5.68 3.39 -17.20
N GLN A 201 -5.46 4.71 -17.24
CA GLN A 201 -5.62 5.51 -18.44
C GLN A 201 -4.63 5.16 -19.57
N ARG A 202 -3.46 4.58 -19.26
CA ARG A 202 -2.40 4.25 -20.23
C ARG A 202 -2.36 2.78 -20.64
N TYR A 203 -3.02 1.87 -19.91
CA TYR A 203 -3.02 0.46 -20.28
C TYR A 203 -3.76 0.23 -21.60
N GLU A 204 -3.16 -0.57 -22.48
CA GLU A 204 -3.81 -0.99 -23.73
C GLU A 204 -5.11 -1.75 -23.44
N LYS A 205 -5.01 -2.75 -22.54
CA LYS A 205 -6.15 -3.46 -22.00
C LYS A 205 -6.10 -3.45 -20.48
N VAL A 206 -7.25 -3.26 -19.86
CA VAL A 206 -7.39 -3.17 -18.41
C VAL A 206 -7.71 -4.55 -17.83
N TYR A 207 -7.09 -4.85 -16.70
CA TYR A 207 -7.37 -6.07 -15.94
C TYR A 207 -8.39 -5.72 -14.84
N ASP A 208 -9.62 -6.25 -15.01
CA ASP A 208 -10.68 -6.03 -14.04
C ASP A 208 -10.45 -6.89 -12.79
N ASN A 209 -10.48 -6.27 -11.63
CA ASN A 209 -10.39 -6.96 -10.35
C ASN A 209 -10.87 -6.07 -9.20
N VAL A 210 -11.07 -6.68 -8.03
CA VAL A 210 -11.59 -6.03 -6.82
C VAL A 210 -10.46 -5.72 -5.86
N ASN A 211 -10.37 -4.47 -5.41
CA ASN A 211 -9.31 -4.05 -4.50
C ASN A 211 -9.76 -2.96 -3.52
N SER A 212 -9.21 -2.98 -2.31
CA SER A 212 -9.02 -1.76 -1.55
C SER A 212 -7.90 -0.95 -2.17
N ILE A 213 -7.98 0.38 -2.13
CA ILE A 213 -6.98 1.29 -2.68
C ILE A 213 -6.72 2.45 -1.71
N SER A 214 -5.56 3.10 -1.80
CA SER A 214 -5.16 4.16 -0.88
C SER A 214 -4.93 5.47 -1.63
N HIS A 215 -5.71 6.49 -1.30
CA HIS A 215 -5.38 7.84 -1.72
C HIS A 215 -4.11 8.29 -0.99
N ARG A 216 -3.11 8.72 -1.73
CA ARG A 216 -1.74 8.92 -1.25
C ARG A 216 -1.62 9.94 -0.10
N ALA A 217 -2.35 11.06 -0.21
CA ALA A 217 -2.35 12.07 0.85
C ALA A 217 -3.14 11.61 2.08
N ASP A 218 -4.30 10.96 1.90
CA ASP A 218 -5.08 10.39 3.00
C ASP A 218 -4.28 9.33 3.77
N PHE A 219 -3.53 8.49 3.05
CA PHE A 219 -2.63 7.52 3.65
C PHE A 219 -1.58 8.18 4.54
N ALA A 220 -0.86 9.18 4.02
CA ALA A 220 0.18 9.87 4.79
C ALA A 220 -0.40 10.58 6.01
N ALA A 221 -1.56 11.25 5.85
CA ALA A 221 -2.26 11.92 6.95
C ALA A 221 -2.67 10.91 8.03
N ALA A 222 -3.32 9.80 7.66
CA ALA A 222 -3.75 8.78 8.60
C ALA A 222 -2.58 8.13 9.37
N CYS A 223 -1.44 7.87 8.70
CA CYS A 223 -0.24 7.36 9.35
C CYS A 223 0.32 8.34 10.40
N LEU A 224 0.36 9.63 10.08
CA LEU A 224 0.81 10.66 11.02
C LEU A 224 -0.20 10.92 12.14
N ASP A 225 -1.50 10.80 11.86
CA ASP A 225 -2.55 10.87 12.89
C ASP A 225 -2.42 9.76 13.92
N LEU A 226 -2.09 8.53 13.51
CA LEU A 226 -1.82 7.44 14.45
C LEU A 226 -0.70 7.80 15.43
N TRP A 227 0.36 8.42 14.94
CA TRP A 227 1.47 8.90 15.78
C TRP A 227 1.03 10.06 16.69
N GLU A 228 0.36 11.07 16.15
CA GLU A 228 -0.11 12.25 16.89
C GLU A 228 -1.06 11.86 18.03
N ARG A 229 -1.97 10.94 17.76
CA ARG A 229 -2.95 10.42 18.72
C ARG A 229 -2.36 9.42 19.71
N ARG A 230 -1.08 9.06 19.56
CA ARG A 230 -0.44 8.02 20.36
C ARG A 230 -1.21 6.71 20.35
N ALA A 231 -1.75 6.34 19.18
CA ALA A 231 -2.43 5.07 19.01
C ALA A 231 -1.51 3.91 19.37
N GLN A 232 -2.07 2.79 19.77
CA GLN A 232 -1.28 1.59 20.11
C GLN A 232 -0.37 1.21 18.92
N PHE A 233 0.92 0.96 19.18
CA PHE A 233 1.83 0.45 18.16
C PHE A 233 1.35 -0.91 17.62
N GLY A 234 1.70 -1.20 16.39
CA GLY A 234 1.33 -2.43 15.70
C GLY A 234 0.96 -2.23 14.23
N ILE A 235 0.35 -3.26 13.66
CA ILE A 235 -0.04 -3.27 12.25
C ILE A 235 -1.37 -2.53 12.06
N TYR A 236 -1.47 -1.74 10.98
CA TYR A 236 -2.70 -1.07 10.54
C TYR A 236 -2.87 -1.20 9.04
N ASN A 237 -4.03 -1.63 8.60
CA ASN A 237 -4.45 -1.48 7.22
C ASN A 237 -4.83 -0.01 6.99
N VAL A 238 -4.15 0.65 6.05
CA VAL A 238 -4.37 2.08 5.79
C VAL A 238 -4.79 2.26 4.33
N THR A 239 -6.04 1.98 4.06
CA THR A 239 -6.69 2.19 2.75
C THR A 239 -7.91 3.08 2.94
N ASN A 240 -8.40 3.69 1.86
CA ASN A 240 -9.68 4.37 1.92
C ASN A 240 -10.78 3.34 2.18
N PRO A 241 -11.70 3.59 3.14
CA PRO A 241 -12.77 2.65 3.47
C PRO A 241 -13.59 2.21 2.27
N GLY A 242 -13.87 0.92 2.18
CA GLY A 242 -14.53 0.28 1.06
C GLY A 242 -13.55 -0.41 0.10
N PHE A 243 -14.09 -0.87 -1.00
CA PHE A 243 -13.35 -1.48 -2.10
C PHE A 243 -13.98 -1.05 -3.44
N ILE A 244 -13.27 -1.29 -4.54
CA ILE A 244 -13.73 -0.91 -5.85
C ILE A 244 -13.24 -1.91 -6.90
N THR A 245 -14.02 -2.12 -7.96
CA THR A 245 -13.57 -2.85 -9.15
C THR A 245 -12.80 -1.91 -10.07
N THR A 246 -11.88 -2.47 -10.87
CA THR A 246 -11.19 -1.65 -11.88
C THR A 246 -12.18 -1.13 -12.93
N ARG A 247 -13.26 -1.87 -13.22
CA ARG A 247 -14.33 -1.42 -14.09
C ARG A 247 -15.00 -0.17 -13.56
N GLN A 248 -15.39 -0.14 -12.29
CA GLN A 248 -15.95 1.06 -11.65
C GLN A 248 -14.98 2.26 -11.71
N VAL A 249 -13.67 2.02 -11.57
CA VAL A 249 -12.66 3.09 -11.75
C VAL A 249 -12.65 3.61 -13.17
N VAL A 250 -12.73 2.72 -14.17
CA VAL A 250 -12.81 3.10 -15.59
C VAL A 250 -14.08 3.90 -15.87
N ASP A 251 -15.22 3.46 -15.36
CA ASP A 251 -16.51 4.15 -15.52
C ASP A 251 -16.43 5.60 -14.97
N LEU A 252 -15.80 5.78 -13.79
CA LEU A 252 -15.56 7.12 -13.22
C LEU A 252 -14.60 7.95 -14.09
N VAL A 253 -13.54 7.36 -14.62
CA VAL A 253 -12.61 8.04 -15.53
C VAL A 253 -13.33 8.49 -16.81
N GLU A 254 -14.13 7.63 -17.42
CA GLU A 254 -14.92 7.95 -18.62
C GLU A 254 -15.95 9.05 -18.35
N GLN A 255 -16.64 8.97 -17.21
CA GLN A 255 -17.66 9.96 -16.83
C GLN A 255 -17.07 11.35 -16.56
N ILE A 256 -15.95 11.42 -15.83
CA ILE A 256 -15.39 12.67 -15.32
C ILE A 256 -14.37 13.28 -16.28
N LEU A 257 -13.40 12.48 -16.73
CA LEU A 257 -12.31 12.98 -17.61
C LEU A 257 -12.65 12.93 -19.09
N LYS A 258 -13.64 12.10 -19.48
CA LYS A 258 -14.13 11.95 -20.86
C LYS A 258 -13.01 11.74 -21.88
N PRO A 259 -12.12 10.76 -21.66
CA PRO A 259 -11.01 10.52 -22.60
C PRO A 259 -11.54 10.12 -23.99
N ALA A 260 -10.82 10.48 -25.06
CA ALA A 260 -11.21 10.13 -26.41
C ALA A 260 -11.14 8.62 -26.73
N ARG A 261 -10.34 7.88 -25.93
CA ARG A 261 -10.20 6.42 -26.11
C ARG A 261 -11.31 5.65 -25.39
N ARG A 262 -11.64 4.46 -25.92
CA ARG A 262 -12.43 3.45 -25.21
C ARG A 262 -11.50 2.50 -24.48
N PHE A 263 -11.93 2.02 -23.32
CA PHE A 263 -11.19 1.04 -22.53
C PHE A 263 -11.60 -0.39 -22.94
N GLU A 264 -10.61 -1.21 -23.27
CA GLU A 264 -10.79 -2.63 -23.47
C GLU A 264 -10.36 -3.39 -22.21
N PHE A 265 -11.04 -4.49 -21.93
CA PHE A 265 -10.73 -5.35 -20.80
C PHE A 265 -10.22 -6.71 -21.26
N TRP A 266 -9.32 -7.30 -20.48
CA TRP A 266 -8.98 -8.71 -20.62
C TRP A 266 -10.23 -9.56 -20.37
N GLN A 267 -10.41 -10.62 -21.13
CA GLN A 267 -11.62 -11.47 -21.02
C GLN A 267 -11.68 -12.23 -19.69
N ASN A 268 -10.51 -12.67 -19.21
CA ASN A 268 -10.36 -13.43 -17.98
C ASN A 268 -8.90 -13.46 -17.52
N ASP A 269 -8.66 -14.00 -16.33
CA ASP A 269 -7.34 -14.18 -15.72
C ASP A 269 -6.38 -14.96 -16.60
N THR A 270 -6.85 -16.04 -17.24
CA THR A 270 -6.01 -16.88 -18.10
C THR A 270 -5.43 -16.08 -19.27
N GLU A 271 -6.22 -15.25 -19.92
CA GLU A 271 -5.75 -14.39 -21.01
C GLU A 271 -4.76 -13.35 -20.49
N PHE A 272 -5.08 -12.68 -19.37
CA PHE A 272 -4.23 -11.67 -18.75
C PHE A 272 -2.85 -12.23 -18.36
N TYR A 273 -2.81 -13.36 -17.64
CA TYR A 273 -1.54 -13.98 -17.22
C TYR A 273 -0.75 -14.52 -18.39
N ARG A 274 -1.40 -15.01 -19.44
CA ARG A 274 -0.69 -15.50 -20.64
C ARG A 274 -0.04 -14.35 -21.44
N LYS A 275 -0.68 -13.17 -21.53
CA LYS A 275 -0.29 -12.11 -22.45
C LYS A 275 0.40 -10.91 -21.80
N ALA A 276 0.09 -10.60 -20.55
CA ALA A 276 0.47 -9.32 -19.94
C ALA A 276 1.26 -9.45 -18.64
N ALA A 277 0.86 -10.31 -17.72
CA ALA A 277 1.51 -10.41 -16.42
C ALA A 277 2.52 -11.57 -16.37
N LYS A 278 3.71 -11.30 -15.86
CA LYS A 278 4.77 -12.31 -15.70
C LYS A 278 4.79 -12.93 -14.30
N THR A 279 4.08 -12.33 -13.35
CA THR A 279 4.00 -12.79 -11.96
C THR A 279 2.58 -12.68 -11.45
N PRO A 280 2.17 -13.54 -10.50
CA PRO A 280 0.86 -13.45 -9.87
C PRO A 280 0.59 -12.06 -9.29
N ARG A 281 -0.65 -11.59 -9.42
CA ARG A 281 -1.10 -10.30 -8.88
C ARG A 281 -1.90 -10.54 -7.60
N SER A 282 -1.60 -9.76 -6.59
CA SER A 282 -2.43 -9.64 -5.40
C SER A 282 -3.61 -8.73 -5.74
N ASN A 283 -4.82 -9.20 -5.51
CA ASN A 283 -6.04 -8.40 -5.55
C ASN A 283 -6.80 -8.70 -4.27
N CYS A 284 -6.99 -7.69 -3.41
CA CYS A 284 -7.58 -7.96 -2.10
C CYS A 284 -8.36 -6.79 -1.54
N VAL A 285 -9.27 -7.14 -0.64
CA VAL A 285 -10.00 -6.20 0.21
C VAL A 285 -9.40 -6.23 1.62
N LEU A 286 -9.14 -5.05 2.19
CA LEU A 286 -8.62 -4.88 3.53
C LEU A 286 -9.68 -4.22 4.42
N ASP A 287 -9.82 -4.74 5.65
CA ASP A 287 -10.61 -4.12 6.69
C ASP A 287 -9.81 -3.00 7.37
N VAL A 288 -10.44 -1.85 7.56
CA VAL A 288 -9.83 -0.66 8.18
C VAL A 288 -10.47 -0.29 9.53
N SER A 289 -11.29 -1.17 10.08
CA SER A 289 -12.03 -0.92 11.33
C SER A 289 -11.11 -0.60 12.50
N LYS A 290 -9.94 -1.26 12.57
CA LYS A 290 -8.92 -0.96 13.58
C LYS A 290 -8.39 0.47 13.45
N LEU A 291 -8.12 0.94 12.24
CA LEU A 291 -7.70 2.33 11.98
C LEU A 291 -8.79 3.31 12.43
N LEU A 292 -10.03 3.09 12.01
CA LEU A 292 -11.16 3.96 12.32
C LEU A 292 -11.44 4.00 13.83
N ALA A 293 -11.26 2.88 14.55
CA ALA A 293 -11.43 2.81 16.00
C ALA A 293 -10.46 3.69 16.79
N THR A 294 -9.33 4.11 16.18
CA THR A 294 -8.40 5.09 16.79
C THR A 294 -8.91 6.54 16.71
N GLY A 295 -10.03 6.78 16.03
CA GLY A 295 -10.57 8.12 15.76
C GLY A 295 -9.90 8.82 14.56
N VAL A 296 -8.99 8.15 13.84
CA VAL A 296 -8.43 8.65 12.57
C VAL A 296 -9.56 8.75 11.54
N LYS A 297 -9.61 9.87 10.84
CA LYS A 297 -10.58 10.11 9.77
C LYS A 297 -9.90 9.92 8.43
N ILE A 298 -10.52 9.12 7.57
CA ILE A 298 -10.08 8.86 6.21
C ILE A 298 -11.31 8.79 5.30
N ARG A 299 -11.25 9.40 4.12
CA ARG A 299 -12.38 9.47 3.19
C ARG A 299 -12.74 8.09 2.64
N PRO A 300 -14.03 7.79 2.39
CA PRO A 300 -14.43 6.61 1.62
C PRO A 300 -13.77 6.57 0.23
N VAL A 301 -13.55 5.38 -0.29
CA VAL A 301 -12.82 5.17 -1.56
C VAL A 301 -13.45 5.89 -2.75
N LEU A 302 -14.79 5.90 -2.85
CA LEU A 302 -15.51 6.57 -3.94
C LEU A 302 -15.36 8.10 -3.87
N GLU A 303 -15.43 8.68 -2.67
CA GLU A 303 -15.22 10.10 -2.45
C GLU A 303 -13.79 10.52 -2.82
N ALA A 304 -12.80 9.73 -2.42
CA ALA A 304 -11.40 10.00 -2.73
C ALA A 304 -11.13 9.92 -4.24
N LEU A 305 -11.74 8.96 -4.95
CA LEU A 305 -11.63 8.82 -6.40
C LEU A 305 -12.31 9.96 -7.16
N ASP A 306 -13.56 10.27 -6.83
CA ASP A 306 -14.30 11.38 -7.46
C ASP A 306 -13.53 12.70 -7.29
N ASN A 307 -13.07 12.98 -6.07
CA ASN A 307 -12.27 14.17 -5.79
C ASN A 307 -10.97 14.19 -6.60
N SER A 308 -10.23 13.09 -6.68
CA SER A 308 -8.98 13.00 -7.44
C SER A 308 -9.21 13.23 -8.93
N LEU A 309 -10.26 12.64 -9.50
CA LEU A 309 -10.57 12.77 -10.93
C LEU A 309 -11.06 14.19 -11.28
N ARG A 310 -11.90 14.82 -10.44
CA ARG A 310 -12.34 16.20 -10.65
C ARG A 310 -11.21 17.23 -10.55
N ASN A 311 -10.19 16.93 -9.75
CA ASN A 311 -9.01 17.77 -9.57
C ASN A 311 -7.79 17.26 -10.36
N TRP A 312 -8.02 16.42 -11.36
CA TRP A 312 -6.96 15.79 -12.15
C TRP A 312 -6.03 16.82 -12.78
N LYS A 313 -4.73 16.63 -12.58
CA LYS A 313 -3.65 17.47 -13.10
C LYS A 313 -2.81 16.63 -14.04
N PRO A 314 -3.04 16.75 -15.36
CA PRO A 314 -2.20 16.08 -16.38
C PRO A 314 -0.75 16.59 -16.30
N GLU A 315 0.21 15.72 -16.72
CA GLU A 315 1.63 16.11 -16.91
C GLU A 315 1.74 17.18 -17.99
#